data_9b65fcfbe9ba22bdc2fbf96d1959c6f1
#
_entry.id   9b65fcfbe9ba22bdc2fbf96d1959c6f1
#
_cell.length_a   1.000
_cell.length_b   1.000
_cell.length_c   1.000
_cell.angle_alpha   90.00
_cell.angle_beta   90.00
_cell.angle_gamma   90.00
#
_symmetry.space_group_name_H-M   'P 1'
#
loop_
_entity.id
_entity.type
_entity.pdbx_description
1 polymer ?
#
loop_
_entity_poly.entity_id
_entity_poly.type
_entity_poly.pdbx_seq_one_letter_code
_entity_poly.pdbx_strand_id
1 'polypeptide(L)'
;MILRVLTDVWLPDFKFGPGRCAMTLAKTPWYWETVTRNIALLADWGEDFSIRHLVMPNHVECCTYPVLEWIAERTPAAPVSVMAQFRPDNFCDPASAKYRDKYAEIARPPTRTELDDSWRHARELGLKFETATFEGRNGLGLTSMLELW
;
A
#
# COMPACT_ATOMS: atom_id res chain seq x y z
N MET A 1 -5.97 -0.79 -25.67
CA MET A 1 -6.35 -1.43 -24.38
C MET A 1 -7.64 -0.76 -23.88
N ILE A 2 -8.70 -1.53 -23.73
CA ILE A 2 -10.07 -0.99 -23.47
C ILE A 2 -10.15 -0.17 -22.17
N LEU A 3 -9.48 -0.60 -21.11
CA LEU A 3 -9.51 0.07 -19.81
C LEU A 3 -9.03 1.52 -19.83
N ARG A 4 -8.06 1.88 -20.67
CA ARG A 4 -7.59 3.27 -20.80
C ARG A 4 -8.68 4.25 -21.27
N VAL A 5 -9.64 3.75 -22.05
CA VAL A 5 -10.73 4.57 -22.59
C VAL A 5 -11.86 4.76 -21.56
N LEU A 6 -11.91 3.89 -20.56
CA LEU A 6 -13.02 3.83 -19.59
C LEU A 6 -12.60 4.28 -18.17
N THR A 7 -11.30 4.52 -17.93
CA THR A 7 -10.78 4.83 -16.60
C THR A 7 -10.25 6.25 -16.58
N ASP A 8 -10.84 7.10 -15.77
CA ASP A 8 -10.39 8.48 -15.58
C ASP A 8 -9.20 8.56 -14.61
N VAL A 9 -9.21 7.73 -13.53
CA VAL A 9 -8.16 7.69 -12.51
C VAL A 9 -7.88 6.25 -12.10
N TRP A 10 -6.60 5.89 -11.99
CA TRP A 10 -6.17 4.56 -11.57
C TRP A 10 -5.76 4.57 -10.09
N LEU A 11 -6.14 3.53 -9.35
CA LEU A 11 -5.80 3.34 -7.94
C LEU A 11 -5.06 2.00 -7.74
N PRO A 12 -3.83 1.85 -8.24
CA PRO A 12 -3.09 0.61 -8.11
C PRO A 12 -2.71 0.33 -6.66
N ASP A 13 -2.92 -0.91 -6.22
CA ASP A 13 -2.43 -1.40 -4.94
C ASP A 13 -0.99 -1.89 -5.08
N PHE A 14 -0.06 -1.34 -4.26
CA PHE A 14 1.32 -1.76 -4.19
C PHE A 14 1.68 -2.13 -2.75
N LYS A 15 1.47 -3.39 -2.37
CA LYS A 15 1.47 -3.86 -0.96
C LYS A 15 2.72 -4.61 -0.53
N PHE A 16 3.39 -5.32 -1.45
CA PHE A 16 4.51 -6.19 -1.12
C PHE A 16 5.79 -5.73 -1.79
N GLY A 17 6.91 -5.86 -1.06
CA GLY A 17 8.25 -5.63 -1.57
C GLY A 17 8.76 -6.75 -2.50
N PRO A 18 10.03 -6.66 -2.97
CA PRO A 18 10.61 -7.57 -3.96
C PRO A 18 10.90 -8.98 -3.43
N GLY A 19 10.76 -9.21 -2.13
CA GLY A 19 11.05 -10.48 -1.48
C GLY A 19 9.96 -11.54 -1.66
N ARG A 20 9.92 -12.49 -0.71
CA ARG A 20 9.00 -13.63 -0.76
C ARG A 20 7.62 -13.38 -0.14
N CYS A 21 7.40 -12.17 0.42
CA CYS A 21 6.17 -11.86 1.17
C CYS A 21 4.90 -12.07 0.35
N ALA A 22 4.85 -11.60 -0.89
CA ALA A 22 3.70 -11.80 -1.79
C ALA A 22 3.42 -13.30 -2.05
N MET A 23 4.47 -14.10 -2.25
CA MET A 23 4.32 -15.54 -2.43
C MET A 23 3.86 -16.23 -1.14
N THR A 24 4.42 -15.84 0.00
CA THR A 24 4.12 -16.49 1.29
C THR A 24 2.72 -16.14 1.78
N LEU A 25 2.37 -14.86 1.77
CA LEU A 25 1.13 -14.35 2.35
C LEU A 25 -0.06 -14.42 1.37
N ALA A 26 0.17 -14.07 0.10
CA ALA A 26 -0.91 -13.93 -0.90
C ALA A 26 -0.87 -15.00 -2.00
N LYS A 27 0.12 -15.89 -2.01
CA LYS A 27 0.30 -16.91 -3.06
C LYS A 27 0.43 -16.31 -4.47
N THR A 28 1.00 -15.11 -4.56
CA THR A 28 1.13 -14.37 -5.81
C THR A 28 2.59 -14.37 -6.26
N PRO A 29 2.98 -15.24 -7.20
CA PRO A 29 4.31 -15.19 -7.81
C PRO A 29 4.43 -13.96 -8.71
N TRP A 30 5.66 -13.48 -8.92
CA TRP A 30 5.95 -12.35 -9.83
C TRP A 30 5.20 -11.06 -9.49
N TYR A 31 4.79 -10.90 -8.22
CA TYR A 31 4.02 -9.74 -7.76
C TYR A 31 4.79 -8.44 -8.01
N TRP A 32 6.03 -8.37 -7.54
CA TRP A 32 6.86 -7.18 -7.64
C TRP A 32 7.04 -6.75 -9.09
N GLU A 33 7.51 -7.66 -9.93
CA GLU A 33 7.78 -7.40 -11.34
C GLU A 33 6.52 -7.00 -12.10
N THR A 34 5.39 -7.59 -11.75
CA THR A 34 4.11 -7.29 -12.40
C THR A 34 3.59 -5.92 -12.00
N VAL A 35 3.58 -5.61 -10.70
CA VAL A 35 3.04 -4.35 -10.20
C VAL A 35 3.92 -3.17 -10.60
N THR A 36 5.25 -3.29 -10.44
CA THR A 36 6.19 -2.23 -10.84
C THR A 36 6.11 -1.93 -12.33
N ARG A 37 6.06 -2.97 -13.18
CA ARG A 37 5.86 -2.80 -14.63
C ARG A 37 4.54 -2.09 -14.94
N ASN A 38 3.45 -2.48 -14.29
CA ASN A 38 2.13 -1.90 -14.58
C ASN A 38 2.04 -0.43 -14.12
N ILE A 39 2.60 -0.08 -12.96
CA ILE A 39 2.65 1.32 -12.50
C ILE A 39 3.54 2.17 -13.40
N ALA A 40 4.72 1.64 -13.81
CA ALA A 40 5.59 2.32 -14.76
C ALA A 40 4.88 2.60 -16.08
N LEU A 41 4.08 1.64 -16.59
CA LEU A 41 3.28 1.84 -17.81
C LEU A 41 2.22 2.94 -17.65
N LEU A 42 1.57 3.06 -16.48
CA LEU A 42 0.63 4.16 -16.24
C LEU A 42 1.35 5.52 -16.31
N ALA A 43 2.52 5.62 -15.70
CA ALA A 43 3.33 6.83 -15.75
C ALA A 43 3.81 7.16 -17.18
N ASP A 44 4.31 6.17 -17.91
CA ASP A 44 4.78 6.33 -19.30
C ASP A 44 3.64 6.75 -20.26
N TRP A 45 2.41 6.34 -19.97
CA TRP A 45 1.23 6.71 -20.74
C TRP A 45 0.63 8.06 -20.33
N GLY A 46 1.14 8.69 -19.26
CA GLY A 46 0.61 9.94 -18.73
C GLY A 46 -0.80 9.79 -18.13
N GLU A 47 -1.12 8.60 -17.60
CA GLU A 47 -2.39 8.36 -16.94
C GLU A 47 -2.42 9.02 -15.56
N ASP A 48 -3.61 9.46 -15.13
CA ASP A 48 -3.81 9.92 -13.75
C ASP A 48 -3.94 8.72 -12.82
N PHE A 49 -3.08 8.66 -11.80
CA PHE A 49 -3.13 7.58 -10.82
C PHE A 49 -2.65 8.00 -9.43
N SER A 50 -3.13 7.30 -8.41
CA SER A 50 -2.66 7.39 -7.03
C SER A 50 -2.39 6.00 -6.49
N ILE A 51 -1.18 5.78 -5.97
CA ILE A 51 -0.74 4.46 -5.48
C ILE A 51 -1.26 4.26 -4.06
N ARG A 52 -1.81 3.06 -3.78
CA ARG A 52 -2.21 2.69 -2.43
C ARG A 52 -1.25 1.66 -1.86
N HIS A 53 -0.56 2.03 -0.77
CA HIS A 53 0.30 1.13 0.00
C HIS A 53 -0.32 0.84 1.36
N LEU A 54 -0.49 -0.45 1.69
CA LEU A 54 -1.03 -0.89 2.97
C LEU A 54 0.12 -1.34 3.88
N VAL A 55 0.34 -0.61 4.98
CA VAL A 55 1.32 -1.00 5.99
C VAL A 55 0.84 -2.27 6.70
N MET A 56 1.65 -3.32 6.65
CA MET A 56 1.37 -4.59 7.34
C MET A 56 2.31 -4.79 8.52
N PRO A 57 1.84 -5.39 9.63
CA PRO A 57 2.69 -5.65 10.78
C PRO A 57 3.85 -6.56 10.42
N ASN A 58 5.03 -6.29 10.97
CA ASN A 58 6.30 -7.03 10.73
C ASN A 58 6.84 -6.96 9.29
N HIS A 59 6.22 -6.15 8.40
CA HIS A 59 6.60 -6.06 6.99
C HIS A 59 7.04 -4.65 6.56
N VAL A 60 7.41 -3.79 7.51
CA VAL A 60 7.87 -2.42 7.19
C VAL A 60 9.17 -2.46 6.39
N GLU A 61 10.19 -3.15 6.87
CA GLU A 61 11.50 -3.21 6.22
C GLU A 61 11.50 -3.97 4.89
N CYS A 62 10.78 -5.10 4.83
CA CYS A 62 10.80 -5.97 3.64
C CYS A 62 9.75 -5.61 2.58
N CYS A 63 8.75 -4.81 2.92
CA CYS A 63 7.68 -4.41 1.99
C CYS A 63 7.53 -2.89 1.90
N THR A 64 7.29 -2.19 3.02
CA THR A 64 6.98 -0.76 2.97
C THR A 64 8.16 0.05 2.45
N TYR A 65 9.35 -0.12 3.00
CA TYR A 65 10.53 0.65 2.56
C TYR A 65 10.84 0.44 1.07
N PRO A 66 11.00 -0.80 0.57
CA PRO A 66 11.29 -1.00 -0.85
C PRO A 66 10.19 -0.47 -1.79
N VAL A 67 8.92 -0.54 -1.36
CA VAL A 67 7.81 0.01 -2.16
C VAL A 67 7.91 1.53 -2.26
N LEU A 68 8.12 2.23 -1.13
CA LEU A 68 8.23 3.68 -1.09
C LEU A 68 9.48 4.17 -1.83
N GLU A 69 10.61 3.49 -1.70
CA GLU A 69 11.85 3.77 -2.43
C GLU A 69 11.65 3.64 -3.94
N TRP A 70 10.99 2.57 -4.38
CA TRP A 70 10.68 2.39 -5.80
C TRP A 70 9.76 3.49 -6.33
N ILE A 71 8.74 3.90 -5.55
CA ILE A 71 7.83 5.00 -5.93
C ILE A 71 8.62 6.30 -6.07
N ALA A 72 9.50 6.61 -5.10
CA ALA A 72 10.31 7.82 -5.12
C ALA A 72 11.27 7.87 -6.32
N GLU A 73 11.82 6.73 -6.71
CA GLU A 73 12.73 6.62 -7.86
C GLU A 73 11.99 6.71 -9.20
N ARG A 74 10.87 5.99 -9.34
CA ARG A 74 10.24 5.74 -10.64
C ARG A 74 9.05 6.62 -10.95
N THR A 75 8.33 7.05 -9.92
CA THR A 75 7.10 7.85 -10.06
C THR A 75 7.00 8.93 -8.98
N PRO A 76 8.03 9.81 -8.82
CA PRO A 76 8.12 10.76 -7.69
C PRO A 76 6.99 11.80 -7.65
N ALA A 77 6.32 12.02 -8.76
CA ALA A 77 5.20 12.96 -8.85
C ALA A 77 3.86 12.32 -8.44
N ALA A 78 3.77 10.98 -8.45
CA ALA A 78 2.54 10.28 -8.15
C ALA A 78 2.16 10.40 -6.67
N PRO A 79 0.91 10.75 -6.35
CA PRO A 79 0.41 10.66 -4.98
C PRO A 79 0.44 9.22 -4.48
N VAL A 80 0.77 9.05 -3.20
CA VAL A 80 0.71 7.73 -2.54
C VAL A 80 -0.09 7.80 -1.25
N SER A 81 -1.02 6.86 -1.05
CA SER A 81 -1.73 6.69 0.20
C SER A 81 -1.04 5.59 1.01
N VAL A 82 -0.37 5.99 2.12
CA VAL A 82 0.29 5.07 3.06
C VAL A 82 -0.68 4.73 4.17
N MET A 83 -1.41 3.63 4.00
CA MET A 83 -2.60 3.30 4.76
C MET A 83 -2.31 2.49 6.02
N ALA A 84 -2.87 2.91 7.16
CA ALA A 84 -2.79 2.24 8.46
C ALA A 84 -3.92 1.22 8.71
N GLN A 85 -4.75 0.97 7.72
CA GLN A 85 -6.03 0.27 7.90
C GLN A 85 -5.95 -1.26 7.85
N PHE A 86 -4.74 -1.85 7.90
CA PHE A 86 -4.61 -3.31 7.93
C PHE A 86 -5.28 -3.88 9.18
N ARG A 87 -6.12 -4.88 8.96
CA ARG A 87 -6.74 -5.69 10.02
C ARG A 87 -6.65 -7.16 9.63
N PRO A 88 -6.27 -8.05 10.57
CA PRO A 88 -6.34 -9.48 10.31
C PRO A 88 -7.78 -9.91 10.06
N ASP A 89 -7.97 -10.82 9.11
CA ASP A 89 -9.27 -11.41 8.79
C ASP A 89 -9.07 -12.87 8.32
N ASN A 90 -10.11 -13.68 8.41
CA ASN A 90 -10.12 -15.07 7.95
C ASN A 90 -8.92 -15.91 8.45
N PHE A 91 -7.94 -16.16 7.56
CA PHE A 91 -6.80 -17.04 7.86
C PHE A 91 -5.76 -16.41 8.79
N CYS A 92 -5.72 -15.11 8.92
CA CYS A 92 -4.81 -14.39 9.82
C CYS A 92 -5.49 -13.81 11.06
N ASP A 93 -6.80 -13.96 11.23
CA ASP A 93 -7.51 -13.57 12.43
C ASP A 93 -7.52 -14.72 13.47
N PRO A 94 -6.86 -14.55 14.63
CA PRO A 94 -6.85 -15.58 15.69
C PRO A 94 -8.24 -15.97 16.22
N ALA A 95 -9.23 -15.09 16.08
CA ALA A 95 -10.60 -15.34 16.49
C ALA A 95 -11.41 -16.13 15.43
N SER A 96 -10.88 -16.27 14.23
CA SER A 96 -11.54 -16.97 13.13
C SER A 96 -11.35 -18.49 13.22
N ALA A 97 -12.42 -19.24 12.98
CA ALA A 97 -12.33 -20.70 12.82
C ALA A 97 -11.45 -21.14 11.63
N LYS A 98 -11.10 -20.22 10.74
CA LYS A 98 -10.23 -20.45 9.58
C LYS A 98 -8.78 -20.09 9.84
N TYR A 99 -8.44 -19.62 11.03
CA TYR A 99 -7.08 -19.21 11.39
C TYR A 99 -6.03 -20.28 11.04
N ARG A 100 -4.85 -19.81 10.62
CA ARG A 100 -3.69 -20.65 10.30
C ARG A 100 -2.43 -20.05 10.91
N ASP A 101 -1.73 -20.81 11.74
CA ASP A 101 -0.50 -20.38 12.43
C ASP A 101 0.59 -19.82 11.50
N LYS A 102 0.64 -20.28 10.27
CA LYS A 102 1.60 -19.76 9.28
C LYS A 102 1.40 -18.27 8.92
N TYR A 103 0.29 -17.66 9.32
CA TYR A 103 0.00 -16.22 9.18
C TYR A 103 0.10 -15.46 10.50
N ALA A 104 0.63 -16.08 11.56
CA ALA A 104 0.75 -15.46 12.87
C ALA A 104 1.50 -14.12 12.84
N GLU A 105 2.46 -13.95 11.93
CA GLU A 105 3.21 -12.70 11.77
C GLU A 105 2.35 -11.50 11.38
N ILE A 106 1.20 -11.74 10.74
CA ILE A 106 0.23 -10.68 10.37
C ILE A 106 -1.11 -10.83 11.12
N ALA A 107 -1.12 -11.51 12.25
CA ALA A 107 -2.32 -11.77 13.06
C ALA A 107 -2.68 -10.60 14.01
N ARG A 108 -2.19 -9.41 13.76
CA ARG A 108 -2.47 -8.18 14.50
C ARG A 108 -2.48 -6.96 13.57
N PRO A 109 -3.06 -5.84 13.96
CA PRO A 109 -2.83 -4.57 13.27
C PRO A 109 -1.36 -4.13 13.38
N PRO A 110 -0.87 -3.25 12.49
CA PRO A 110 0.43 -2.61 12.66
C PRO A 110 0.47 -1.79 13.95
N THR A 111 1.62 -1.76 14.60
CA THR A 111 1.85 -0.93 15.78
C THR A 111 1.99 0.54 15.40
N ARG A 112 1.87 1.43 16.39
CA ARG A 112 2.11 2.85 16.17
C ARG A 112 3.53 3.11 15.65
N THR A 113 4.52 2.41 16.18
CA THR A 113 5.92 2.53 15.73
C THR A 113 6.06 2.13 14.26
N GLU A 114 5.48 0.99 13.84
CA GLU A 114 5.51 0.55 12.44
C GLU A 114 4.88 1.59 11.50
N LEU A 115 3.81 2.24 11.91
CA LEU A 115 3.17 3.30 11.14
C LEU A 115 4.02 4.58 11.10
N ASP A 116 4.52 5.03 12.25
CA ASP A 116 5.33 6.24 12.35
C ASP A 116 6.63 6.11 11.55
N ASP A 117 7.27 4.92 11.58
CA ASP A 117 8.45 4.62 10.78
C ASP A 117 8.14 4.64 9.28
N SER A 118 7.01 4.06 8.87
CA SER A 118 6.58 4.09 7.47
C SER A 118 6.33 5.51 6.96
N TRP A 119 5.64 6.33 7.75
CA TRP A 119 5.34 7.72 7.38
C TRP A 119 6.58 8.62 7.45
N ARG A 120 7.50 8.38 8.39
CA ARG A 120 8.78 9.06 8.42
C ARG A 120 9.58 8.78 7.16
N HIS A 121 9.71 7.51 6.79
CA HIS A 121 10.43 7.10 5.58
C HIS A 121 9.85 7.73 4.31
N ALA A 122 8.51 7.77 4.17
CA ALA A 122 7.85 8.44 3.06
C ALA A 122 8.20 9.95 2.99
N ARG A 123 8.26 10.64 4.15
CA ARG A 123 8.68 12.05 4.23
C ARG A 123 10.14 12.26 3.84
N GLU A 124 11.03 11.40 4.34
CA GLU A 124 12.47 11.46 4.03
C GLU A 124 12.74 11.27 2.54
N LEU A 125 11.93 10.44 1.86
CA LEU A 125 11.97 10.26 0.41
C LEU A 125 11.31 11.41 -0.38
N GLY A 126 10.70 12.40 0.28
CA GLY A 126 10.03 13.52 -0.36
C GLY A 126 8.75 13.16 -1.12
N LEU A 127 8.12 12.04 -0.79
CA LEU A 127 6.88 11.59 -1.43
C LEU A 127 5.69 12.48 -1.07
N LYS A 128 4.81 12.70 -2.03
CA LYS A 128 3.47 13.26 -1.80
C LYS A 128 2.57 12.16 -1.25
N PHE A 129 2.46 12.03 0.06
CA PHE A 129 1.69 10.94 0.65
C PHE A 129 0.60 11.42 1.61
N GLU A 130 -0.45 10.62 1.72
CA GLU A 130 -1.52 10.77 2.69
C GLU A 130 -1.55 9.58 3.64
N THR A 131 -1.90 9.86 4.89
CA THR A 131 -2.13 8.84 5.92
C THR A 131 -3.63 8.58 6.02
N ALA A 132 -4.16 7.64 5.22
CA ALA A 132 -5.54 7.21 5.41
C ALA A 132 -5.63 6.35 6.68
N THR A 133 -6.19 6.91 7.74
CA THR A 133 -6.46 6.21 8.98
C THR A 133 -7.98 6.10 9.19
N PHE A 134 -8.46 4.93 9.64
CA PHE A 134 -9.83 4.76 10.12
C PHE A 134 -10.04 5.27 11.56
N GLU A 135 -9.04 5.88 12.14
CA GLU A 135 -9.14 6.53 13.45
C GLU A 135 -9.94 7.83 13.32
N GLY A 136 -11.23 7.70 13.27
CA GLY A 136 -12.09 8.86 13.27
C GLY A 136 -13.47 8.57 12.73
N ARG A 137 -14.26 7.81 13.46
CA ARG A 137 -15.71 7.98 13.38
C ARG A 137 -16.16 9.36 13.90
N ASN A 138 -15.22 10.23 14.23
CA ASN A 138 -15.44 11.59 14.69
C ASN A 138 -14.75 12.57 13.75
N GLY A 139 -15.38 12.87 12.60
CA GLY A 139 -15.32 14.22 12.03
C GLY A 139 -14.16 14.59 11.11
N LEU A 140 -13.50 13.66 10.44
CA LEU A 140 -12.75 14.02 9.22
C LEU A 140 -13.57 13.56 8.02
N GLY A 141 -14.37 14.50 7.54
CA GLY A 141 -15.14 14.32 6.34
C GLY A 141 -14.26 14.09 5.12
N LEU A 142 -14.88 13.60 4.08
CA LEU A 142 -14.38 13.43 2.70
C LEU A 142 -13.72 14.68 2.08
N THR A 143 -13.48 15.72 2.86
CA THR A 143 -12.97 17.03 2.40
C THR A 143 -11.49 17.03 2.05
N SER A 144 -10.69 16.13 2.61
CA SER A 144 -9.25 16.12 2.31
C SER A 144 -8.90 15.47 0.97
N MET A 145 -9.79 14.65 0.41
CA MET A 145 -9.59 14.06 -0.92
C MET A 145 -9.94 15.01 -2.07
N LEU A 146 -10.73 16.05 -1.81
CA LEU A 146 -11.21 16.98 -2.84
C LEU A 146 -10.35 18.22 -3.02
N GLU A 147 -9.38 18.47 -2.12
CA GLU A 147 -8.46 19.63 -2.23
C GLU A 147 -7.18 19.35 -3.04
N LEU A 148 -7.00 18.13 -3.53
CA LEU A 148 -5.86 17.73 -4.36
C LEU A 148 -6.17 17.63 -5.86
N TRP A 149 -7.39 18.04 -6.29
CA TRP A 149 -7.80 18.07 -7.71
C TRP A 149 -8.10 19.48 -8.16
#